data_87f3f862157fd5de81661b1c52135e3f
#
_entry.id   87f3f862157fd5de81661b1c52135e3f
#
_cell.length_a   1.000
_cell.length_b   1.000
_cell.length_c   1.000
_cell.angle_alpha   90.00
_cell.angle_beta   90.00
_cell.angle_gamma   90.00
#
_symmetry.space_group_name_H-M   'P 1'
#
loop_
_entity.id
_entity.type
_entity.pdbx_description
1 polymer ?
#
loop_
_entity_poly.entity_id
_entity_poly.type
_entity_poly.pdbx_seq_one_letter_code
_entity_poly.pdbx_strand_id
1 'polypeptide(L)'
;MGRKSTIYPNIKVVLCGGYMPEQSVEYSAGYDLYVPFDTVIKRGRQAVPIGIKVGVPKGIDGHIRPRSGFSIKGMEGYTTPRFKWLKWFDLFKPKKKRFNADVIEGTIDHGYKNEINIIINNHDKPFV
;
A
#
# COMPACT_ATOMS: atom_id res chain seq x y z
N MET A 1 11.89 1.24 -17.23
CA MET A 1 10.67 0.82 -17.94
C MET A 1 9.99 -0.32 -17.23
N GLY A 2 8.69 -0.25 -17.13
CA GLY A 2 7.90 -1.21 -16.39
C GLY A 2 7.52 -2.45 -17.21
N ARG A 3 7.33 -3.54 -16.53
CA ARG A 3 6.71 -4.74 -17.08
C ARG A 3 5.22 -4.50 -17.27
N LYS A 4 4.69 -4.89 -18.43
CA LYS A 4 3.25 -4.86 -18.73
C LYS A 4 2.66 -6.25 -18.57
N SER A 5 1.49 -6.35 -17.96
CA SER A 5 0.74 -7.57 -17.83
C SER A 5 -0.75 -7.27 -17.75
N THR A 6 -1.57 -8.30 -17.87
CA THR A 6 -3.02 -8.19 -17.80
C THR A 6 -3.55 -9.11 -16.71
N ILE A 7 -4.38 -8.56 -15.83
CA ILE A 7 -5.12 -9.34 -14.84
C ILE A 7 -6.60 -9.36 -15.21
N TYR A 8 -7.34 -10.34 -14.69
CA TYR A 8 -8.77 -10.50 -14.96
C TYR A 8 -9.59 -9.36 -14.34
N PRO A 9 -10.60 -8.78 -15.03
CA PRO A 9 -11.04 -9.05 -16.41
C PRO A 9 -10.45 -8.05 -17.45
N ASN A 10 -9.26 -8.24 -17.93
CA ASN A 10 -8.59 -7.38 -18.92
C ASN A 10 -8.06 -6.06 -18.34
N ILE A 11 -7.65 -6.08 -17.11
CA ILE A 11 -7.02 -4.93 -16.48
C ILE A 11 -5.53 -4.96 -16.79
N LYS A 12 -5.03 -3.90 -17.42
CA LYS A 12 -3.62 -3.77 -17.75
C LYS A 12 -2.85 -3.21 -16.57
N VAL A 13 -1.71 -3.81 -16.27
CA VAL A 13 -0.83 -3.35 -15.19
C VAL A 13 0.56 -3.06 -15.76
N VAL A 14 1.10 -1.91 -15.42
CA VAL A 14 2.48 -1.51 -15.74
C VAL A 14 3.24 -1.36 -14.44
N LEU A 15 4.32 -2.12 -14.28
CA LEU A 15 5.19 -2.02 -13.12
C LEU A 15 6.18 -0.86 -13.29
N CYS A 16 6.23 0.04 -12.31
CA CYS A 16 7.18 1.14 -12.26
C CYS A 16 7.94 1.12 -10.92
N GLY A 17 8.52 -0.04 -10.61
CA GLY A 17 9.24 -0.30 -9.36
C GLY A 17 8.43 -1.06 -8.31
N GLY A 18 7.16 -1.33 -8.58
CA GLY A 18 6.28 -2.06 -7.66
C GLY A 18 6.14 -3.53 -8.00
N TYR A 19 5.26 -4.18 -7.26
CA TYR A 19 4.94 -5.60 -7.44
C TYR A 19 3.62 -5.81 -8.16
N MET A 20 3.56 -6.89 -8.94
CA MET A 20 2.33 -7.29 -9.61
C MET A 20 1.25 -7.63 -8.58
N PRO A 21 0.02 -7.10 -8.73
CA PRO A 21 -1.09 -7.52 -7.89
C PRO A 21 -1.34 -9.03 -7.98
N GLU A 22 -1.64 -9.65 -6.86
CA GLU A 22 -1.81 -11.10 -6.77
C GLU A 22 -3.12 -11.48 -6.09
N GLN A 23 -3.73 -12.57 -6.53
CA GLN A 23 -4.81 -13.20 -5.78
C GLN A 23 -4.20 -14.18 -4.78
N SER A 24 -4.49 -14.00 -3.50
CA SER A 24 -4.01 -14.90 -2.46
C SER A 24 -4.68 -16.28 -2.51
N VAL A 25 -5.92 -16.32 -2.99
CA VAL A 25 -6.70 -17.53 -3.19
C VAL A 25 -7.37 -17.45 -4.56
N GLU A 26 -7.36 -18.56 -5.29
CA GLU A 26 -8.05 -18.64 -6.58
C GLU A 26 -9.54 -18.28 -6.42
N TYR A 27 -10.04 -17.47 -7.35
CA TYR A 27 -11.41 -16.93 -7.33
C TYR A 27 -11.71 -15.95 -6.18
N SER A 28 -10.72 -15.46 -5.47
CA SER A 28 -10.97 -14.39 -4.51
C SER A 28 -11.45 -13.11 -5.22
N ALA A 29 -12.23 -12.31 -4.52
CA ALA A 29 -12.88 -11.13 -5.11
C ALA A 29 -11.91 -10.02 -5.51
N GLY A 30 -10.72 -9.99 -4.95
CA GLY A 30 -9.77 -8.92 -5.19
C GLY A 30 -8.33 -9.39 -5.33
N TYR A 31 -7.49 -8.45 -5.70
CA TYR A 31 -6.05 -8.63 -5.81
C TYR A 31 -5.36 -7.88 -4.68
N ASP A 32 -4.36 -8.51 -4.07
CA ASP A 32 -3.52 -7.87 -3.07
C ASP A 32 -2.54 -6.91 -3.73
N LEU A 33 -2.43 -5.72 -3.16
CA LEU A 33 -1.46 -4.70 -3.53
C LEU A 33 -0.41 -4.59 -2.44
N TYR A 34 0.82 -4.27 -2.83
CA TYR A 34 1.96 -4.24 -1.93
C TYR A 34 2.66 -2.90 -1.96
N VAL A 35 3.10 -2.42 -0.81
CA VAL A 35 4.03 -1.30 -0.71
C VAL A 35 5.42 -1.84 -0.99
N PRO A 36 6.10 -1.42 -2.08
CA PRO A 36 7.32 -2.08 -2.54
C PRO A 36 8.58 -1.73 -1.74
N PHE A 37 8.55 -0.65 -0.96
CA PHE A 37 9.72 -0.17 -0.21
C PHE A 37 9.33 0.12 1.23
N ASP A 38 10.30 -0.01 2.13
CA ASP A 38 10.14 0.47 3.49
C ASP A 38 9.80 1.95 3.46
N THR A 39 8.68 2.30 4.06
CA THR A 39 8.13 3.65 4.00
C THR A 39 7.81 4.13 5.41
N VAL A 40 8.26 5.33 5.73
CA VAL A 40 7.89 5.96 7.00
C VAL A 40 6.45 6.45 6.89
N ILE A 41 5.57 5.90 7.73
CA ILE A 41 4.18 6.32 7.82
C ILE A 41 4.07 7.34 8.94
N LYS A 42 3.91 8.59 8.56
CA LYS A 42 3.76 9.71 9.51
C LYS A 42 2.34 9.73 10.06
N ARG A 43 2.16 10.39 11.19
CA ARG A 43 0.83 10.63 11.73
C ARG A 43 -0.01 11.45 10.74
N GLY A 44 -1.29 11.13 10.64
CA GLY A 44 -2.21 11.78 9.72
C GLY A 44 -2.32 11.06 8.38
N ARG A 45 -2.83 11.76 7.39
CA ARG A 45 -3.07 11.21 6.05
C ARG A 45 -1.81 11.33 5.20
N GLN A 46 -1.54 10.26 4.46
CA GLN A 46 -0.38 10.19 3.59
C GLN A 46 -0.69 9.37 2.35
N ALA A 47 -0.27 9.86 1.19
CA ALA A 47 -0.32 9.10 -0.05
C ALA A 47 0.98 8.29 -0.19
N VAL A 48 0.84 6.98 -0.34
CA VAL A 48 1.98 6.06 -0.49
C VAL A 48 1.95 5.47 -1.89
N PRO A 49 2.93 5.79 -2.75
CA PRO A 49 3.00 5.22 -4.08
C PRO A 49 3.37 3.73 -4.01
N ILE A 50 2.75 2.93 -4.84
CA ILE A 50 2.99 1.48 -4.85
C ILE A 50 3.69 0.98 -6.11
N GLY A 51 4.14 1.89 -6.95
CA GLY A 51 4.98 1.55 -8.11
C GLY A 51 4.28 0.81 -9.22
N ILE A 52 2.98 1.01 -9.39
CA ILE A 52 2.22 0.44 -10.50
C ILE A 52 1.28 1.46 -11.12
N LYS A 53 1.00 1.27 -12.40
CA LYS A 53 -0.07 1.95 -13.12
C LYS A 53 -1.08 0.90 -13.56
N VAL A 54 -2.35 1.24 -13.49
CA VAL A 54 -3.43 0.31 -13.80
C VAL A 54 -4.35 0.93 -14.85
N GLY A 55 -4.59 0.19 -15.92
CA GLY A 55 -5.54 0.58 -16.95
C GLY A 55 -6.86 -0.15 -16.75
N VAL A 56 -7.88 0.57 -16.31
CA VAL A 56 -9.21 0.01 -16.07
C VAL A 56 -10.03 0.14 -17.35
N PRO A 57 -10.70 -0.93 -17.81
CA PRO A 57 -11.53 -0.87 -19.02
C PRO A 57 -12.70 0.11 -18.88
N LYS A 58 -13.17 0.61 -20.02
CA LYS A 58 -14.34 1.50 -20.07
C LYS A 58 -15.56 0.79 -19.47
N GLY A 59 -16.30 1.51 -18.63
CA GLY A 59 -17.48 0.99 -17.95
C GLY A 59 -17.20 0.21 -16.66
N ILE A 60 -15.94 0.12 -16.26
CA ILE A 60 -15.49 -0.54 -15.03
C ILE A 60 -14.66 0.48 -14.24
N ASP A 61 -14.73 0.42 -12.95
CA ASP A 61 -13.84 1.17 -12.06
C ASP A 61 -13.17 0.22 -11.07
N GLY A 62 -11.98 0.61 -10.62
CA GLY A 62 -11.24 -0.13 -9.60
C GLY A 62 -11.51 0.46 -8.23
N HIS A 63 -11.62 -0.41 -7.23
CA HIS A 63 -11.75 0.00 -5.83
C HIS A 63 -10.55 -0.49 -5.03
N ILE A 64 -9.88 0.45 -4.37
CA ILE A 64 -8.83 0.12 -3.40
C ILE A 64 -9.50 0.04 -2.03
N ARG A 65 -9.30 -1.08 -1.35
CA ARG A 65 -9.90 -1.35 -0.04
C ARG A 65 -8.86 -1.88 0.94
N PRO A 66 -9.02 -1.60 2.23
CA PRO A 66 -8.20 -2.24 3.24
C PRO A 66 -8.51 -3.73 3.30
N ARG A 67 -7.51 -4.54 3.67
CA ARG A 67 -7.74 -5.94 3.98
C ARG A 67 -8.46 -6.04 5.33
N SER A 68 -9.25 -7.11 5.50
CA SER A 68 -10.02 -7.32 6.74
C SER A 68 -9.14 -7.32 7.99
N GLY A 69 -7.94 -7.87 7.90
CA GLY A 69 -6.97 -7.84 9.00
C GLY A 69 -6.58 -6.44 9.43
N PHE A 70 -6.40 -5.52 8.47
CA PHE A 70 -6.12 -4.12 8.77
C PHE A 70 -7.30 -3.42 9.43
N SER A 71 -8.51 -3.72 8.98
CA SER A 71 -9.71 -3.10 9.53
C SER A 71 -9.97 -3.49 10.99
N ILE A 72 -9.56 -4.69 11.39
CA ILE A 72 -9.79 -5.19 12.74
C ILE A 72 -8.58 -4.93 13.65
N LYS A 73 -7.38 -5.20 13.16
CA LYS A 73 -6.16 -5.28 13.98
C LYS A 73 -5.22 -4.09 13.81
N GLY A 74 -5.49 -3.22 12.85
CA GLY A 74 -4.57 -2.17 12.48
C GLY A 74 -3.47 -2.67 11.55
N MET A 75 -2.49 -1.83 11.31
CA MET A 75 -1.42 -2.06 10.35
C MET A 75 -0.16 -2.57 11.04
N GLU A 76 0.41 -3.65 10.54
CA GLU A 76 1.70 -4.13 11.01
C GLU A 76 2.82 -3.23 10.53
N GLY A 77 3.75 -2.95 11.42
CA GLY A 77 4.93 -2.17 11.09
C GLY A 77 5.98 -2.24 12.17
N TYR A 78 7.02 -1.44 12.01
CA TYR A 78 8.13 -1.39 12.93
C TYR A 78 8.22 -0.03 13.61
N THR A 79 8.55 -0.03 14.90
CA THR A 79 8.76 1.21 15.63
C THR A 79 9.94 1.99 15.07
N THR A 80 9.85 3.31 15.15
CA THR A 80 10.94 4.21 14.78
C THR A 80 11.57 4.82 16.04
N PRO A 81 12.85 5.23 15.98
CA PRO A 81 13.44 5.90 17.12
C PRO A 81 12.79 7.27 17.36
N ARG A 82 12.58 7.62 18.61
CA ARG A 82 12.05 8.93 19.00
C ARG A 82 12.97 10.07 18.55
N PHE A 83 14.29 9.82 18.60
CA PHE A 83 15.32 10.75 18.15
C PHE A 83 16.21 10.06 17.11
N LYS A 84 16.57 10.79 16.05
CA LYS A 84 17.42 10.23 14.97
C LYS A 84 18.78 9.74 15.46
N TRP A 85 19.37 10.40 16.45
CA TRP A 85 20.67 10.04 16.98
C TRP A 85 20.71 8.69 17.72
N LEU A 86 19.57 8.18 18.18
CA LEU A 86 19.50 6.87 18.82
C LEU A 86 19.93 5.72 17.91
N LYS A 87 19.82 5.90 16.60
CA LYS A 87 20.29 4.90 15.62
C LYS A 87 21.80 4.70 15.66
N TRP A 88 22.55 5.74 16.09
CA TRP A 88 24.01 5.70 16.12
C TRP A 88 24.59 4.90 17.28
N PHE A 89 23.81 4.66 18.31
CA PHE A 89 24.28 4.04 19.56
C PHE A 89 23.84 2.59 19.75
N ASP A 90 23.24 1.97 18.73
CA ASP A 90 22.67 0.61 18.82
C ASP A 90 21.70 0.42 20.01
N LEU A 91 21.24 1.50 20.63
CA LEU A 91 20.30 1.45 21.73
C LEU A 91 18.87 1.29 21.27
N PHE A 92 18.62 1.55 19.99
CA PHE A 92 17.30 1.43 19.38
C PHE A 92 17.23 0.15 18.57
N LYS A 93 16.28 -0.71 18.92
CA LYS A 93 15.94 -1.91 18.16
C LYS A 93 14.51 -1.79 17.68
N PRO A 94 14.26 -1.75 16.34
CA PRO A 94 12.89 -1.71 15.84
C PRO A 94 12.11 -2.92 16.34
N LYS A 95 10.91 -2.67 16.84
CA LYS A 95 10.00 -3.74 17.29
C LYS A 95 8.83 -3.81 16.34
N LYS A 96 8.49 -5.02 15.91
CA LYS A 96 7.30 -5.27 15.11
C LYS A 96 6.10 -5.19 16.03
N LYS A 97 5.13 -4.36 15.66
CA LYS A 97 3.86 -4.29 16.37
C LYS A 97 2.76 -3.75 15.45
N ARG A 98 1.55 -3.68 15.96
CA ARG A 98 0.42 -3.15 15.23
C ARG A 98 0.18 -1.71 15.61
N PHE A 99 -0.12 -0.90 14.59
CA PHE A 99 -0.36 0.53 14.71
C PHE A 99 -1.80 0.83 14.33
N ASN A 100 -2.36 1.83 14.96
CA ASN A 100 -3.70 2.31 14.66
C ASN A 100 -3.67 3.17 13.39
N ALA A 101 -3.65 2.49 12.26
CA ALA A 101 -3.62 3.13 10.95
C ALA A 101 -4.55 2.38 10.00
N ASP A 102 -5.22 3.14 9.13
CA ASP A 102 -6.21 2.63 8.21
C ASP A 102 -5.84 2.97 6.77
N VAL A 103 -6.20 2.08 5.86
CA VAL A 103 -6.20 2.37 4.43
C VAL A 103 -7.54 3.01 4.09
N ILE A 104 -7.50 4.20 3.50
CA ILE A 104 -8.71 4.89 3.05
C ILE A 104 -9.09 4.34 1.67
N GLU A 105 -10.35 4.00 1.51
CA GLU A 105 -10.86 3.51 0.24
C GLU A 105 -10.69 4.55 -0.86
N GLY A 106 -10.32 4.09 -2.04
CA GLY A 106 -10.16 4.94 -3.22
C GLY A 106 -10.72 4.28 -4.47
N THR A 107 -10.98 5.07 -5.48
CA THR A 107 -11.50 4.63 -6.76
C THR A 107 -10.49 4.91 -7.86
N ILE A 108 -10.27 3.93 -8.73
CA ILE A 108 -9.46 4.08 -9.95
C ILE A 108 -10.40 4.14 -11.12
N ASP A 109 -10.53 5.32 -11.71
CA ASP A 109 -11.42 5.54 -12.85
C ASP A 109 -10.80 5.07 -14.17
N HIS A 110 -11.66 4.76 -15.11
CA HIS A 110 -11.21 4.58 -16.48
C HIS A 110 -10.51 5.85 -16.98
N GLY A 111 -9.34 5.69 -17.56
CA GLY A 111 -8.54 6.82 -18.03
C GLY A 111 -7.55 7.38 -17.01
N TYR A 112 -7.53 6.90 -15.78
CA TYR A 112 -6.51 7.27 -14.82
C TYR A 112 -5.15 6.72 -15.28
N LYS A 113 -4.18 7.61 -15.52
CA LYS A 113 -2.90 7.24 -16.15
C LYS A 113 -1.69 7.35 -15.24
N ASN A 114 -1.90 7.83 -14.04
CA ASN A 114 -0.81 8.05 -13.08
C ASN A 114 -0.55 6.80 -12.24
N GLU A 115 0.57 6.83 -11.54
CA GLU A 115 0.91 5.81 -10.55
C GLU A 115 -0.15 5.74 -9.46
N ILE A 116 -0.48 4.52 -9.04
CA ILE A 116 -1.44 4.28 -7.97
C ILE A 116 -0.80 4.62 -6.62
N ASN A 117 -1.53 5.39 -5.82
CA ASN A 117 -1.17 5.69 -4.45
C ASN A 117 -2.21 5.09 -3.51
N ILE A 118 -1.75 4.57 -2.41
CA ILE A 118 -2.61 4.14 -1.31
C ILE A 118 -2.64 5.26 -0.27
N ILE A 119 -3.83 5.67 0.14
CA ILE A 119 -3.97 6.68 1.18
C ILE A 119 -4.05 5.98 2.53
N ILE A 120 -3.13 6.31 3.40
CA ILE A 120 -3.08 5.78 4.77
C ILE A 120 -3.38 6.91 5.74
N ASN A 121 -4.25 6.65 6.68
CA ASN A 121 -4.52 7.55 7.80
C ASN A 121 -3.99 6.93 9.08
N ASN A 122 -2.92 7.49 9.60
CA ASN A 122 -2.26 6.99 10.79
C ASN A 122 -2.69 7.82 12.00
N HIS A 123 -3.34 7.19 12.97
CA HIS A 123 -3.76 7.78 14.23
C HIS A 123 -2.75 7.57 15.35
N ASP A 124 -1.64 6.95 15.03
CA ASP A 124 -0.60 6.53 15.96
C ASP A 124 0.70 7.31 15.75
N LYS A 125 1.75 6.92 16.46
CA LYS A 125 3.10 7.43 16.24
C LYS A 125 3.60 7.03 14.85
N PRO A 126 4.58 7.76 14.28
CA PRO A 126 5.22 7.33 13.04
C PRO A 126 5.80 5.92 13.16
N PHE A 127 5.71 5.15 12.08
CA PHE A 127 6.26 3.79 11.99
C PHE A 127 6.72 3.50 10.56
N VAL A 128 7.38 2.41 10.39
CA VAL A 128 7.83 1.92 9.08
C VAL A 128 7.14 0.62 8.71
#